data_9bbf3bc42f81b9f49c33eb5785118e57
#
_entry.id   9bbf3bc42f81b9f49c33eb5785118e57
#
_cell.length_a   1.000
_cell.length_b   1.000
_cell.length_c   1.000
_cell.angle_alpha   90.00
_cell.angle_beta   90.00
_cell.angle_gamma   90.00
#
_symmetry.space_group_name_H-M   'P 1'
#
loop_
_entity.id
_entity.type
_entity.pdbx_description
1 polymer ?
#
loop_
_entity_poly.entity_id
_entity_poly.type
_entity_poly.pdbx_seq_one_letter_code
_entity_poly.pdbx_strand_id
1 'polypeptide(L)'
;MINNTLLVTQKIDFGSLRWGSIAPTDVDLKIDFNGHLVEIEAKQAGKELLWSQKYGMENQIKARSSDYKYLGIVVEHDFIEPNHPILIDECRIVQFISTDSRGWKTIQNCSVKEFIDAWREKYQIKGIGG
;
A
#
# COMPACT_ATOMS: atom_id res chain seq x y z
N MET A 1 -2.88 12.65 13.90
CA MET A 1 -3.37 11.26 13.94
C MET A 1 -4.53 11.13 14.91
N ILE A 2 -5.52 10.37 14.57
CA ILE A 2 -6.69 10.18 15.40
C ILE A 2 -6.43 9.03 16.38
N ASN A 3 -6.50 9.31 17.67
CA ASN A 3 -6.33 8.31 18.73
C ASN A 3 -7.65 7.99 19.42
N ASN A 4 -8.71 7.92 18.65
CA ASN A 4 -10.03 7.63 19.19
C ASN A 4 -10.42 6.19 18.82
N THR A 5 -10.55 5.32 19.82
CA THR A 5 -10.88 3.93 19.59
C THR A 5 -12.23 3.74 18.92
N LEU A 6 -13.20 4.65 19.16
CA LEU A 6 -14.49 4.59 18.50
C LEU A 6 -14.36 4.78 16.98
N LEU A 7 -13.50 5.70 16.56
CA LEU A 7 -13.27 5.92 15.13
C LEU A 7 -12.53 4.74 14.49
N VAL A 8 -11.63 4.09 15.23
CA VAL A 8 -10.91 2.92 14.73
C VAL A 8 -11.86 1.75 14.49
N THR A 9 -12.90 1.60 15.32
CA THR A 9 -13.87 0.51 15.20
C THR A 9 -15.02 0.82 14.23
N GLN A 10 -15.20 2.09 13.87
CA GLN A 10 -16.23 2.46 12.92
C GLN A 10 -15.75 2.20 11.49
N LYS A 11 -16.63 1.60 10.70
CA LYS A 11 -16.32 1.30 9.29
C LYS A 11 -17.26 2.12 8.42
N ILE A 12 -16.72 2.55 7.27
CA ILE A 12 -17.51 3.24 6.26
C ILE A 12 -17.98 2.21 5.25
N ASP A 13 -19.29 2.16 5.02
CA ASP A 13 -19.89 1.26 4.04
C ASP A 13 -19.93 1.99 2.69
N PHE A 14 -19.19 1.49 1.72
CA PHE A 14 -19.13 2.06 0.37
C PHE A 14 -20.12 1.42 -0.60
N GLY A 15 -21.01 0.57 -0.11
CA GLY A 15 -21.86 -0.26 -0.98
C GLY A 15 -22.74 0.52 -1.95
N SER A 16 -23.10 1.77 -1.62
CA SER A 16 -23.90 2.62 -2.50
C SER A 16 -23.11 3.28 -3.61
N LEU A 17 -21.77 3.28 -3.51
CA LEU A 17 -20.91 3.92 -4.49
C LEU A 17 -20.46 2.88 -5.54
N ARG A 18 -21.21 2.82 -6.62
CA ARG A 18 -20.93 1.85 -7.68
C ARG A 18 -21.35 2.41 -9.02
N TRP A 19 -20.49 2.29 -10.00
CA TRP A 19 -20.73 2.71 -11.38
C TRP A 19 -20.40 1.53 -12.29
N GLY A 20 -21.40 0.69 -12.56
CA GLY A 20 -21.19 -0.54 -13.29
C GLY A 20 -20.28 -1.49 -12.51
N SER A 21 -19.18 -1.89 -13.10
CA SER A 21 -18.17 -2.73 -12.44
C SER A 21 -17.17 -1.93 -11.62
N ILE A 22 -17.27 -0.59 -11.65
CA ILE A 22 -16.35 0.28 -10.92
C ILE A 22 -16.92 0.56 -9.55
N ALA A 23 -16.12 0.32 -8.50
CA ALA A 23 -16.47 0.59 -7.12
C ALA A 23 -15.24 1.05 -6.37
N PRO A 24 -15.42 1.73 -5.22
CA PRO A 24 -14.27 2.10 -4.39
C PRO A 24 -13.50 0.87 -3.92
N THR A 25 -12.19 1.03 -3.77
CA THR A 25 -11.33 0.02 -3.18
C THR A 25 -10.63 0.63 -1.97
N ASP A 26 -10.50 -0.17 -0.90
CA ASP A 26 -9.75 0.24 0.27
C ASP A 26 -8.26 0.07 0.01
N VAL A 27 -7.48 1.01 0.54
CA VAL A 27 -6.03 0.90 0.60
C VAL A 27 -5.67 0.81 2.08
N ASP A 28 -4.94 -0.23 2.47
CA ASP A 28 -4.61 -0.46 3.87
C ASP A 28 -3.74 0.65 4.45
N LEU A 29 -2.71 1.06 3.70
CA LEU A 29 -1.84 2.16 4.10
C LEU A 29 -1.51 3.02 2.89
N LYS A 30 -1.46 4.32 3.13
CA LYS A 30 -1.09 5.30 2.12
C LYS A 30 -0.18 6.33 2.76
N ILE A 31 0.98 6.57 2.15
CA ILE A 31 1.95 7.55 2.65
C ILE A 31 2.28 8.50 1.51
N ASP A 32 2.09 9.79 1.75
CA ASP A 32 2.36 10.83 0.78
C ASP A 32 3.64 11.58 1.19
N PHE A 33 4.67 11.49 0.36
CA PHE A 33 5.90 12.24 0.52
C PHE A 33 5.92 13.39 -0.50
N ASN A 34 5.14 14.42 -0.25
CA ASN A 34 5.06 15.60 -1.13
C ASN A 34 4.68 15.25 -2.57
N GLY A 35 3.70 14.38 -2.72
CA GLY A 35 3.21 13.94 -4.03
C GLY A 35 3.79 12.61 -4.51
N HIS A 36 4.90 12.17 -3.92
CA HIS A 36 5.43 10.82 -4.15
C HIS A 36 4.68 9.88 -3.23
N LEU A 37 4.06 8.86 -3.79
CA LEU A 37 3.07 8.07 -3.08
C LEU A 37 3.53 6.64 -2.85
N VAL A 38 3.37 6.18 -1.60
CA VAL A 38 3.50 4.75 -1.26
C VAL A 38 2.13 4.23 -0.85
N GLU A 39 1.72 3.12 -1.44
CA GLU A 39 0.51 2.40 -1.05
C GLU A 39 0.89 0.99 -0.64
N ILE A 40 0.33 0.50 0.45
CA ILE A 40 0.63 -0.83 0.97
C ILE A 40 -0.67 -1.58 1.15
N GLU A 41 -0.74 -2.78 0.58
CA GLU A 41 -1.84 -3.71 0.77
C GLU A 41 -1.33 -4.91 1.56
N ALA A 42 -2.03 -5.24 2.64
CA ALA A 42 -1.70 -6.40 3.45
C ALA A 42 -2.64 -7.55 3.13
N LYS A 43 -2.09 -8.74 3.00
CA LYS A 43 -2.88 -9.95 2.80
C LYS A 43 -2.46 -11.04 3.79
N GLN A 44 -3.38 -11.93 4.09
CA GLN A 44 -3.07 -13.11 4.87
C GLN A 44 -2.25 -14.09 4.03
N ALA A 45 -1.27 -14.74 4.64
CA ALA A 45 -0.44 -15.72 3.96
C ALA A 45 -1.32 -16.80 3.30
N GLY A 46 -1.01 -17.12 2.05
CA GLY A 46 -1.78 -18.08 1.27
C GLY A 46 -3.00 -17.51 0.57
N LYS A 47 -3.34 -16.26 0.83
CA LYS A 47 -4.42 -15.56 0.11
C LYS A 47 -3.82 -14.69 -0.98
N GLU A 48 -4.64 -14.37 -1.99
CA GLU A 48 -4.23 -13.46 -3.04
C GLU A 48 -4.94 -12.14 -2.91
N LEU A 49 -4.33 -11.08 -3.40
CA LEU A 49 -4.99 -9.78 -3.50
C LEU A 49 -6.14 -9.87 -4.51
N LEU A 50 -7.16 -9.07 -4.26
CA LEU A 50 -8.21 -8.88 -5.25
C LEU A 50 -7.62 -8.22 -6.50
N TRP A 51 -8.13 -8.63 -7.65
CA TRP A 51 -7.70 -8.06 -8.93
C TRP A 51 -7.81 -6.53 -8.94
N SER A 52 -8.89 -5.99 -8.36
CA SER A 52 -9.10 -4.54 -8.30
C SER A 52 -8.02 -3.81 -7.53
N GLN A 53 -7.46 -4.43 -6.49
CA GLN A 53 -6.38 -3.82 -5.69
C GLN A 53 -5.10 -3.73 -6.51
N LYS A 54 -4.72 -4.81 -7.18
CA LYS A 54 -3.52 -4.82 -8.03
C LYS A 54 -3.67 -3.87 -9.22
N TYR A 55 -4.83 -3.90 -9.86
CA TYR A 55 -5.11 -3.03 -11.00
C TYR A 55 -5.09 -1.55 -10.61
N GLY A 56 -5.59 -1.23 -9.42
CA GLY A 56 -5.51 0.13 -8.89
C GLY A 56 -4.08 0.62 -8.74
N MET A 57 -3.18 -0.22 -8.24
CA MET A 57 -1.77 0.13 -8.13
C MET A 57 -1.13 0.33 -9.51
N GLU A 58 -1.43 -0.55 -10.45
CA GLU A 58 -0.92 -0.42 -11.82
C GLU A 58 -1.38 0.88 -12.48
N ASN A 59 -2.64 1.27 -12.23
CA ASN A 59 -3.18 2.50 -12.78
C ASN A 59 -2.56 3.76 -12.19
N GLN A 60 -2.12 3.71 -10.93
CA GLN A 60 -1.41 4.84 -10.33
C GLN A 60 -0.14 5.16 -11.12
N ILE A 61 0.55 4.14 -11.57
CA ILE A 61 1.77 4.33 -12.36
C ILE A 61 1.44 4.97 -13.71
N LYS A 62 0.40 4.50 -14.38
CA LYS A 62 0.00 5.03 -15.67
C LYS A 62 -0.46 6.48 -15.62
N ALA A 63 -1.06 6.87 -14.50
CA ALA A 63 -1.65 8.19 -14.35
C ALA A 63 -0.67 9.26 -13.90
N ARG A 64 0.50 8.88 -13.39
CA ARG A 64 1.43 9.83 -12.79
C ARG A 64 2.42 10.35 -13.81
N SER A 65 2.83 11.62 -13.61
CA SER A 65 3.92 12.20 -14.39
C SER A 65 5.27 11.67 -13.91
N SER A 66 6.31 11.88 -14.70
CA SER A 66 7.65 11.43 -14.32
C SER A 66 8.22 12.16 -13.10
N ASP A 67 7.62 13.29 -12.72
CA ASP A 67 8.08 14.09 -11.59
C ASP A 67 7.67 13.50 -10.24
N TYR A 68 6.67 12.62 -10.22
CA TYR A 68 6.14 12.06 -8.99
C TYR A 68 6.22 10.55 -9.04
N LYS A 69 6.94 9.98 -8.09
CA LYS A 69 7.18 8.54 -8.02
C LYS A 69 6.05 7.83 -7.28
N TYR A 70 5.84 6.57 -7.62
CA TYR A 70 4.87 5.72 -6.96
C TYR A 70 5.51 4.39 -6.59
N LEU A 71 5.16 3.88 -5.42
CA LEU A 71 5.58 2.57 -4.94
C LEU A 71 4.37 1.86 -4.35
N GLY A 72 3.97 0.76 -4.94
CA GLY A 72 2.93 -0.12 -4.43
C GLY A 72 3.56 -1.37 -3.86
N ILE A 73 3.25 -1.70 -2.62
CA ILE A 73 3.85 -2.83 -1.90
C ILE A 73 2.75 -3.77 -1.44
N VAL A 74 2.94 -5.05 -1.67
CA VAL A 74 2.09 -6.10 -1.11
C VAL A 74 2.86 -6.81 -0.01
N VAL A 75 2.29 -6.81 1.19
CA VAL A 75 2.87 -7.51 2.33
C VAL A 75 1.93 -8.64 2.75
N GLU A 76 2.47 -9.64 3.42
CA GLU A 76 1.65 -10.70 3.97
C GLU A 76 1.93 -10.92 5.44
N HIS A 77 0.93 -11.43 6.16
CA HIS A 77 1.00 -11.72 7.57
C HIS A 77 0.39 -13.09 7.85
N ASP A 78 0.69 -13.60 9.05
CA ASP A 78 0.20 -14.90 9.48
C ASP A 78 -0.95 -14.79 10.50
N PHE A 79 -1.43 -13.59 10.77
CA PHE A 79 -2.47 -13.37 11.76
C PHE A 79 -3.82 -13.82 11.22
N ILE A 80 -4.48 -14.69 11.94
CA ILE A 80 -5.78 -15.25 11.54
C ILE A 80 -6.91 -14.80 12.46
N GLU A 81 -6.60 -14.28 13.63
CA GLU A 81 -7.61 -13.82 14.58
C GLU A 81 -8.10 -12.42 14.19
N PRO A 82 -9.43 -12.23 14.04
CA PRO A 82 -9.97 -10.95 13.56
C PRO A 82 -9.63 -9.73 14.39
N ASN A 83 -9.41 -9.92 15.68
CA ASN A 83 -9.14 -8.82 16.63
C ASN A 83 -7.66 -8.61 16.90
N HIS A 84 -6.79 -9.39 16.27
CA HIS A 84 -5.35 -9.22 16.46
C HIS A 84 -4.86 -8.05 15.59
N PRO A 85 -4.18 -7.06 16.16
CA PRO A 85 -3.64 -5.99 15.34
C PRO A 85 -2.54 -6.52 14.43
N ILE A 86 -2.57 -6.07 13.18
CA ILE A 86 -1.52 -6.40 12.22
C ILE A 86 -0.47 -5.32 12.30
N LEU A 87 0.71 -5.69 12.80
CA LEU A 87 1.83 -4.76 12.93
C LEU A 87 2.67 -4.86 11.66
N ILE A 88 2.90 -3.71 11.04
CA ILE A 88 3.63 -3.67 9.76
C ILE A 88 5.04 -4.27 9.89
N ASP A 89 5.66 -4.14 11.07
CA ASP A 89 6.99 -4.70 11.32
C ASP A 89 7.00 -6.22 11.29
N GLU A 90 5.84 -6.85 11.45
CA GLU A 90 5.71 -8.30 11.43
C GLU A 90 5.25 -8.84 10.08
N CYS A 91 5.08 -7.97 9.11
CA CYS A 91 4.68 -8.35 7.76
C CYS A 91 5.90 -8.57 6.87
N ARG A 92 5.73 -9.46 5.91
CA ARG A 92 6.77 -9.72 4.89
C ARG A 92 6.36 -9.09 3.58
N ILE A 93 7.28 -8.43 2.91
CA ILE A 93 7.03 -7.95 1.56
C ILE A 93 7.07 -9.15 0.62
N VAL A 94 6.03 -9.34 -0.17
CA VAL A 94 6.00 -10.42 -1.16
C VAL A 94 6.20 -9.92 -2.58
N GLN A 95 5.70 -8.75 -2.89
CA GLN A 95 5.93 -8.17 -4.21
C GLN A 95 5.70 -6.66 -4.17
N PHE A 96 6.21 -5.99 -5.18
CA PHE A 96 6.02 -4.55 -5.31
C PHE A 96 5.96 -4.16 -6.78
N ILE A 97 5.40 -2.98 -7.03
CA ILE A 97 5.43 -2.33 -8.33
C ILE A 97 5.79 -0.86 -8.12
N SER A 98 6.58 -0.30 -9.00
CA SER A 98 6.98 1.11 -8.90
C SER A 98 6.97 1.75 -10.28
N THR A 99 7.07 3.07 -10.30
CA THR A 99 7.12 3.82 -11.56
C THR A 99 8.25 3.35 -12.48
N ASP A 100 9.30 2.76 -11.93
CA ASP A 100 10.45 2.33 -12.72
C ASP A 100 10.57 0.81 -12.87
N SER A 101 9.73 0.03 -12.20
CA SER A 101 9.91 -1.43 -12.19
C SER A 101 9.38 -2.13 -13.44
N ARG A 102 8.53 -1.48 -14.20
CA ARG A 102 7.90 -2.05 -15.42
C ARG A 102 7.19 -3.37 -15.14
N GLY A 103 6.44 -3.42 -14.07
CA GLY A 103 5.67 -4.58 -13.66
C GLY A 103 6.02 -5.01 -12.25
N TRP A 104 5.37 -6.07 -11.84
CA TRP A 104 5.51 -6.59 -10.49
C TRP A 104 6.85 -7.30 -10.30
N LYS A 105 7.49 -7.01 -9.19
CA LYS A 105 8.77 -7.61 -8.79
C LYS A 105 8.62 -8.28 -7.44
N THR A 106 9.44 -9.27 -7.17
CA THR A 106 9.52 -9.91 -5.87
C THR A 106 10.75 -9.42 -5.12
N ILE A 107 10.68 -9.44 -3.80
CA ILE A 107 11.80 -9.08 -2.96
C ILE A 107 11.75 -9.94 -1.69
N GLN A 108 12.90 -10.28 -1.12
CA GLN A 108 12.99 -11.09 0.08
C GLN A 108 13.91 -10.45 1.11
N ASN A 109 13.66 -10.79 2.38
CA ASN A 109 14.52 -10.41 3.49
C ASN A 109 14.73 -8.90 3.65
N CYS A 110 13.65 -8.15 3.46
CA CYS A 110 13.69 -6.71 3.61
C CYS A 110 12.47 -6.26 4.39
N SER A 111 12.66 -5.42 5.40
CA SER A 111 11.52 -4.83 6.11
C SER A 111 10.88 -3.75 5.26
N VAL A 112 9.61 -3.47 5.56
CA VAL A 112 8.88 -2.43 4.83
C VAL A 112 9.57 -1.08 4.98
N LYS A 113 10.00 -0.75 6.21
CA LYS A 113 10.66 0.54 6.45
C LYS A 113 11.98 0.65 5.68
N GLU A 114 12.80 -0.39 5.71
CA GLU A 114 14.06 -0.38 4.98
C GLU A 114 13.84 -0.23 3.48
N PHE A 115 12.82 -0.89 2.95
CA PHE A 115 12.52 -0.83 1.52
C PHE A 115 12.07 0.57 1.12
N ILE A 116 11.18 1.18 1.91
CA ILE A 116 10.72 2.54 1.65
C ILE A 116 11.86 3.54 1.76
N ASP A 117 12.71 3.38 2.77
CA ASP A 117 13.85 4.29 2.96
C ASP A 117 14.83 4.20 1.78
N ALA A 118 15.08 2.99 1.27
CA ALA A 118 15.95 2.80 0.11
C ALA A 118 15.36 3.45 -1.16
N TRP A 119 14.04 3.32 -1.33
CA TRP A 119 13.33 3.94 -2.45
C TRP A 119 13.41 5.47 -2.37
N ARG A 120 13.19 6.03 -1.18
CA ARG A 120 13.31 7.47 -0.96
C ARG A 120 14.71 7.97 -1.25
N GLU A 121 15.73 7.22 -0.79
CA GLU A 121 17.12 7.60 -1.01
C GLU A 121 17.47 7.57 -2.49
N LYS A 122 17.03 6.53 -3.19
CA LYS A 122 17.30 6.39 -4.63
C LYS A 122 16.79 7.58 -5.43
N TYR A 123 15.62 8.10 -5.09
CA TYR A 123 15.00 9.21 -5.82
C TYR A 123 15.12 10.54 -5.09
N GLN A 124 15.88 10.59 -4.01
CA GLN A 124 16.08 11.79 -3.20
C GLN A 124 14.75 12.40 -2.73
N ILE A 125 13.82 11.53 -2.35
CA ILE A 125 12.51 11.93 -1.85
C ILE A 125 12.62 12.29 -0.38
N LYS A 126 12.32 13.53 -0.04
CA LYS A 126 12.38 14.03 1.33
C LYS A 126 11.00 14.00 1.96
N GLY A 127 10.97 13.74 3.26
CA GLY A 127 9.75 13.88 4.02
C GLY A 127 9.45 15.35 4.31
N ILE A 128 8.23 15.60 4.80
CA ILE A 128 7.83 16.95 5.21
C ILE A 128 8.67 17.36 6.41
N GLY A 129 9.27 18.55 6.34
CA GLY A 129 10.06 19.11 7.43
C GLY A 129 11.44 18.51 7.61
N GLY A 130 11.87 17.69 6.68
CA GLY A 130 13.17 17.01 6.81
C GLY A 130 13.92 16.91 5.51
#